data_99140814d5722fcdb4bc7acff45ac6a6
#
_entry.id   99140814d5722fcdb4bc7acff45ac6a6
#
_cell.length_a   1.000
_cell.length_b   1.000
_cell.length_c   1.000
_cell.angle_alpha   90.00
_cell.angle_beta   90.00
_cell.angle_gamma   90.00
#
_symmetry.space_group_name_H-M   'P 1'
#
loop_
_entity.id
_entity.type
_entity.pdbx_description
1 polymer ?
#
loop_
_entity_poly.entity_id
_entity_poly.type
_entity_poly.pdbx_seq_one_letter_code
_entity_poly.pdbx_strand_id
1 'polypeptide(L)'
;MPNPTALRRRLRPLQLAVALQAILLWVPIEKLFLDEIGFDPMTVGIMTAVYAAMVPLIEIPSGVLADRWSRRSVLLVGTAGLAGAALLGGLSTGVPLYLVSAMSLGVYFAMSTGTLDAVVYDTVLEETGSSDLFERTIGRVRLVESVSLVASSLAGGWLAGVLSLRSTYYLTVPFMLLAAVALLWFREPRLHETGRPESLRCHLAQTARILGDRGQVLPIVAAIVLAAGTTSLLFEFGPLWLVALAVPAVAFGPYWAALTAAFGFAGVLAGRVRLDSPRVTAVATVLLAATGLVLTTGASAALIVPAQVLMAVLTILAGIHLSKLLHDAVPSTVRSGVASGVSALSWMAFLPVALVMGAVIDGGGTRPAGWLVVATAVLTGVLLVGLARRSARPARSAVSEPAACDEAAAELVGAR
;
A
#
# COMPACT_ATOMS: atom_id res chain seq x y z
N MET A 1 16.02 -1.31 -33.25
CA MET A 1 16.74 -1.02 -31.99
C MET A 1 15.80 -0.28 -31.09
N PRO A 2 15.64 -0.65 -29.82
CA PRO A 2 14.77 0.04 -28.90
C PRO A 2 15.19 1.52 -28.78
N ASN A 3 14.24 2.44 -28.95
CA ASN A 3 14.53 3.87 -28.86
C ASN A 3 14.20 4.38 -27.43
N PRO A 4 15.18 4.40 -26.52
CA PRO A 4 14.95 4.80 -25.13
C PRO A 4 14.48 6.27 -25.00
N THR A 5 14.70 7.08 -26.02
CA THR A 5 14.28 8.48 -26.06
C THR A 5 12.78 8.58 -26.36
N ALA A 6 12.25 7.74 -27.27
CA ALA A 6 10.83 7.68 -27.59
C ALA A 6 10.02 7.19 -26.37
N LEU A 7 10.46 6.11 -25.70
CA LEU A 7 9.87 5.60 -24.47
C LEU A 7 9.79 6.69 -23.38
N ARG A 8 10.91 7.39 -23.12
CA ARG A 8 10.94 8.49 -22.14
C ARG A 8 9.96 9.61 -22.48
N ARG A 9 9.90 10.01 -23.76
CA ARG A 9 8.99 11.07 -24.23
C ARG A 9 7.54 10.66 -24.04
N ARG A 10 7.20 9.40 -24.33
CA ARG A 10 5.84 8.87 -24.18
C ARG A 10 5.38 8.77 -22.74
N LEU A 11 6.28 8.39 -21.81
CA LEU A 11 5.99 8.26 -20.39
C LEU A 11 6.05 9.57 -19.60
N ARG A 12 6.59 10.66 -20.13
CA ARG A 12 6.66 11.96 -19.43
C ARG A 12 5.31 12.44 -18.89
N PRO A 13 4.19 12.42 -19.65
CA PRO A 13 2.90 12.85 -19.12
C PRO A 13 2.43 11.96 -17.95
N LEU A 14 2.65 10.65 -18.03
CA LEU A 14 2.33 9.72 -16.94
C LEU A 14 3.19 9.99 -15.70
N GLN A 15 4.49 10.19 -15.86
CA GLN A 15 5.40 10.53 -14.75
C GLN A 15 5.02 11.87 -14.11
N LEU A 16 4.65 12.87 -14.92
CA LEU A 16 4.15 14.14 -14.42
C LEU A 16 2.84 13.97 -13.64
N ALA A 17 1.91 13.15 -14.14
CA ALA A 17 0.67 12.88 -13.44
C ALA A 17 0.92 12.21 -12.07
N VAL A 18 1.79 11.20 -12.02
CA VAL A 18 2.17 10.52 -10.77
C VAL A 18 2.86 11.48 -9.80
N ALA A 19 3.77 12.35 -10.29
CA ALA A 19 4.39 13.38 -9.48
C ALA A 19 3.37 14.34 -8.85
N LEU A 20 2.39 14.78 -9.65
CA LEU A 20 1.35 15.70 -9.21
C LEU A 20 0.38 15.02 -8.23
N GLN A 21 -0.01 13.76 -8.48
CA GLN A 21 -0.84 12.96 -7.56
C GLN A 21 -0.17 12.74 -6.20
N ALA A 22 1.17 12.66 -6.16
CA ALA A 22 1.93 12.54 -4.93
C ALA A 22 2.07 13.87 -4.15
N ILE A 23 1.58 15.00 -4.69
CA ILE A 23 1.52 16.26 -3.95
C ILE A 23 0.27 16.28 -3.08
N LEU A 24 0.36 15.61 -1.93
CA LEU A 24 -0.70 15.42 -0.94
C LEU A 24 -0.40 16.26 0.31
N LEU A 25 -0.60 17.59 0.21
CA LEU A 25 -0.25 18.54 1.27
C LEU A 25 -1.00 18.31 2.59
N TRP A 26 -2.17 17.71 2.53
CA TRP A 26 -3.02 17.43 3.70
C TRP A 26 -2.64 16.15 4.45
N VAL A 27 -2.01 15.18 3.79
CA VAL A 27 -1.72 13.87 4.40
C VAL A 27 -0.92 13.98 5.70
N PRO A 28 0.18 14.77 5.79
CA PRO A 28 0.95 14.82 7.02
C PRO A 28 0.18 15.40 8.22
N ILE A 29 -0.83 16.23 7.99
CA ILE A 29 -1.56 16.92 9.06
C ILE A 29 -3.00 16.39 9.22
N GLU A 30 -3.35 15.32 8.51
CA GLU A 30 -4.70 14.77 8.50
C GLU A 30 -5.24 14.53 9.92
N LYS A 31 -4.47 13.87 10.77
CA LYS A 31 -4.97 13.51 12.12
C LYS A 31 -5.15 14.71 13.03
N LEU A 32 -4.39 15.81 12.83
CA LEU A 32 -4.64 17.09 13.49
C LEU A 32 -5.94 17.74 12.98
N PHE A 33 -6.17 17.68 11.67
CA PHE A 33 -7.40 18.23 11.09
C PHE A 33 -8.63 17.43 11.53
N LEU A 34 -8.51 16.10 11.62
CA LEU A 34 -9.59 15.24 12.13
C LEU A 34 -9.97 15.60 13.57
N ASP A 35 -8.99 15.83 14.44
CA ASP A 35 -9.20 16.29 15.82
C ASP A 35 -9.94 17.65 15.84
N GLU A 36 -9.51 18.61 14.98
CA GLU A 36 -10.16 19.93 14.85
C GLU A 36 -11.65 19.83 14.47
N ILE A 37 -12.02 18.88 13.60
CA ILE A 37 -13.41 18.71 13.13
C ILE A 37 -14.22 17.71 13.96
N GLY A 38 -13.71 17.29 15.13
CA GLY A 38 -14.43 16.51 16.13
C GLY A 38 -14.37 15.00 15.94
N PHE A 39 -13.31 14.47 15.29
CA PHE A 39 -13.03 13.05 15.30
C PHE A 39 -12.39 12.63 16.62
N ASP A 40 -12.95 11.61 17.23
CA ASP A 40 -12.30 10.82 18.26
C ASP A 40 -11.51 9.65 17.66
N PRO A 41 -10.67 8.94 18.42
CA PRO A 41 -9.90 7.82 17.92
C PRO A 41 -10.76 6.68 17.36
N MET A 42 -11.98 6.48 17.89
CA MET A 42 -12.93 5.48 17.37
C MET A 42 -13.41 5.84 15.97
N THR A 43 -13.77 7.11 15.73
CA THR A 43 -14.17 7.58 14.39
C THR A 43 -13.04 7.59 13.40
N VAL A 44 -11.78 7.79 13.82
CA VAL A 44 -10.60 7.56 12.98
C VAL A 44 -10.51 6.08 12.58
N GLY A 45 -10.75 5.15 13.50
CA GLY A 45 -10.81 3.72 13.22
C GLY A 45 -11.91 3.36 12.21
N ILE A 46 -13.11 3.94 12.37
CA ILE A 46 -14.23 3.76 11.44
C ILE A 46 -13.88 4.29 10.05
N MET A 47 -13.32 5.50 9.96
CA MET A 47 -12.88 6.10 8.71
C MET A 47 -11.87 5.21 7.98
N THR A 48 -10.86 4.73 8.71
CA THR A 48 -9.84 3.81 8.19
C THR A 48 -10.47 2.51 7.69
N ALA A 49 -11.41 1.94 8.44
CA ALA A 49 -12.14 0.74 8.03
C ALA A 49 -13.00 0.98 6.78
N VAL A 50 -13.65 2.14 6.67
CA VAL A 50 -14.48 2.50 5.50
C VAL A 50 -13.63 2.52 4.23
N TYR A 51 -12.52 3.26 4.20
CA TYR A 51 -11.71 3.28 2.98
C TYR A 51 -11.00 1.94 2.73
N ALA A 52 -10.58 1.21 3.76
CA ALA A 52 -10.00 -0.11 3.64
C ALA A 52 -10.96 -1.13 3.02
N ALA A 53 -12.27 -1.02 3.32
CA ALA A 53 -13.31 -1.84 2.72
C ALA A 53 -13.56 -1.48 1.24
N MET A 54 -13.43 -0.20 0.87
CA MET A 54 -13.63 0.24 -0.51
C MET A 54 -12.63 -0.37 -1.48
N VAL A 55 -11.37 -0.59 -1.04
CA VAL A 55 -10.32 -1.13 -1.92
C VAL A 55 -10.69 -2.51 -2.47
N PRO A 56 -10.91 -3.57 -1.68
CA PRO A 56 -11.27 -4.88 -2.21
C PRO A 56 -12.63 -4.90 -2.92
N LEU A 57 -13.58 -4.07 -2.51
CA LEU A 57 -14.90 -3.97 -3.15
C LEU A 57 -14.82 -3.41 -4.56
N ILE A 58 -13.93 -2.47 -4.82
CA ILE A 58 -13.79 -1.80 -6.11
C ILE A 58 -12.69 -2.46 -6.97
N GLU A 59 -11.65 -3.03 -6.37
CA GLU A 59 -10.53 -3.65 -7.09
C GLU A 59 -10.97 -4.79 -8.01
N ILE A 60 -11.94 -5.60 -7.57
CA ILE A 60 -12.50 -6.69 -8.39
C ILE A 60 -13.26 -6.14 -9.63
N PRO A 61 -14.21 -5.17 -9.48
CA PRO A 61 -14.86 -4.54 -10.64
C PRO A 61 -13.91 -3.71 -11.50
N SER A 62 -12.90 -3.06 -10.90
CA SER A 62 -11.98 -2.19 -11.64
C SER A 62 -11.07 -2.95 -12.61
N GLY A 63 -10.67 -4.17 -12.28
CA GLY A 63 -9.94 -5.06 -13.20
C GLY A 63 -10.74 -5.34 -14.47
N VAL A 64 -12.02 -5.71 -14.33
CA VAL A 64 -12.94 -5.88 -15.45
C VAL A 64 -13.18 -4.58 -16.21
N LEU A 65 -13.21 -3.46 -15.50
CA LEU A 65 -13.42 -2.14 -16.09
C LEU A 65 -12.18 -1.68 -16.88
N ALA A 66 -10.97 -1.96 -16.39
CA ALA A 66 -9.72 -1.65 -17.07
C ALA A 66 -9.59 -2.40 -18.42
N ASP A 67 -10.10 -3.63 -18.48
CA ASP A 67 -10.12 -4.44 -19.71
C ASP A 67 -11.15 -3.97 -20.73
N ARG A 68 -12.27 -3.35 -20.28
CA ARG A 68 -13.37 -2.89 -21.14
C ARG A 68 -13.31 -1.41 -21.52
N TRP A 69 -12.80 -0.57 -20.63
CA TRP A 69 -12.60 0.86 -20.87
C TRP A 69 -11.19 1.09 -21.36
N SER A 70 -10.48 2.02 -20.80
CA SER A 70 -9.06 2.23 -21.04
C SER A 70 -8.35 2.38 -19.72
N ARG A 71 -7.13 1.90 -19.61
CA ARG A 71 -6.33 2.05 -18.40
C ARG A 71 -6.14 3.51 -18.03
N ARG A 72 -6.03 4.39 -19.05
CA ARG A 72 -6.01 5.84 -18.85
C ARG A 72 -7.31 6.33 -18.20
N SER A 73 -8.47 5.84 -18.62
CA SER A 73 -9.76 6.20 -18.02
C SER A 73 -9.85 5.75 -16.55
N VAL A 74 -9.36 4.56 -16.23
CA VAL A 74 -9.29 4.05 -14.85
C VAL A 74 -8.41 4.95 -13.98
N LEU A 75 -7.22 5.35 -14.46
CA LEU A 75 -6.34 6.30 -13.76
C LEU A 75 -6.98 7.68 -13.61
N LEU A 76 -7.77 8.15 -14.59
CA LEU A 76 -8.50 9.41 -14.48
C LEU A 76 -9.60 9.35 -13.41
N VAL A 77 -10.35 8.24 -13.34
CA VAL A 77 -11.34 8.01 -12.27
C VAL A 77 -10.67 8.00 -10.91
N GLY A 78 -9.53 7.30 -10.78
CA GLY A 78 -8.71 7.35 -9.57
C GLY A 78 -8.28 8.77 -9.20
N THR A 79 -7.79 9.56 -10.18
CA THR A 79 -7.39 10.95 -9.96
C THR A 79 -8.57 11.84 -9.53
N ALA A 80 -9.75 11.62 -10.12
CA ALA A 80 -10.97 12.31 -9.71
C ALA A 80 -11.37 11.92 -8.28
N GLY A 81 -11.20 10.65 -7.89
CA GLY A 81 -11.37 10.18 -6.52
C GLY A 81 -10.43 10.91 -5.55
N LEU A 82 -9.16 11.06 -5.91
CA LEU A 82 -8.18 11.78 -5.09
C LEU A 82 -8.48 13.28 -4.98
N ALA A 83 -8.91 13.91 -6.09
CA ALA A 83 -9.37 15.31 -6.08
C ALA A 83 -10.62 15.48 -5.21
N GLY A 84 -11.57 14.53 -5.32
CA GLY A 84 -12.76 14.47 -4.48
C GLY A 84 -12.42 14.33 -3.00
N ALA A 85 -11.48 13.45 -2.67
CA ALA A 85 -11.00 13.28 -1.29
C ALA A 85 -10.45 14.60 -0.73
N ALA A 86 -9.57 15.29 -1.47
CA ALA A 86 -9.03 16.57 -1.04
C ALA A 86 -10.11 17.65 -0.91
N LEU A 87 -11.01 17.77 -1.90
CA LEU A 87 -12.06 18.79 -1.88
C LEU A 87 -13.07 18.55 -0.76
N LEU A 88 -13.61 17.34 -0.66
CA LEU A 88 -14.60 16.98 0.37
C LEU A 88 -13.98 17.01 1.77
N GLY A 89 -12.71 16.58 1.91
CA GLY A 89 -11.95 16.72 3.15
C GLY A 89 -11.87 18.18 3.59
N GLY A 90 -11.44 19.08 2.69
CA GLY A 90 -11.37 20.50 2.95
C GLY A 90 -12.73 21.16 3.29
N LEU A 91 -13.82 20.70 2.67
CA LEU A 91 -15.18 21.16 2.95
C LEU A 91 -15.76 20.59 4.25
N SER A 92 -15.16 19.54 4.81
CA SER A 92 -15.70 18.85 5.98
C SER A 92 -15.65 19.73 7.23
N THR A 93 -16.78 19.77 7.94
CA THR A 93 -16.95 20.41 9.23
C THR A 93 -17.27 19.40 10.33
N GLY A 94 -17.22 18.10 10.01
CA GLY A 94 -17.53 17.01 10.92
C GLY A 94 -17.42 15.65 10.25
N VAL A 95 -17.66 14.60 11.01
CA VAL A 95 -17.46 13.19 10.65
C VAL A 95 -18.17 12.76 9.34
N PRO A 96 -19.48 13.04 9.11
CA PRO A 96 -20.18 12.42 7.98
C PRO A 96 -19.59 12.78 6.61
N LEU A 97 -19.29 14.05 6.37
CA LEU A 97 -18.75 14.50 5.10
C LEU A 97 -17.31 14.01 4.91
N TYR A 98 -16.54 13.92 5.99
CA TYR A 98 -15.19 13.38 5.91
C TYR A 98 -15.16 11.87 5.60
N LEU A 99 -16.15 11.10 6.06
CA LEU A 99 -16.29 9.68 5.66
C LEU A 99 -16.53 9.56 4.14
N VAL A 100 -17.28 10.47 3.53
CA VAL A 100 -17.44 10.51 2.06
C VAL A 100 -16.11 10.85 1.39
N SER A 101 -15.31 11.75 1.96
CA SER A 101 -13.94 12.02 1.52
C SER A 101 -13.08 10.76 1.57
N ALA A 102 -13.12 10.00 2.66
CA ALA A 102 -12.39 8.74 2.82
C ALA A 102 -12.83 7.67 1.81
N MET A 103 -14.14 7.56 1.51
CA MET A 103 -14.63 6.69 0.43
C MET A 103 -14.07 7.11 -0.93
N SER A 104 -14.01 8.40 -1.22
CA SER A 104 -13.41 8.95 -2.44
C SER A 104 -11.91 8.61 -2.55
N LEU A 105 -11.18 8.64 -1.43
CA LEU A 105 -9.79 8.18 -1.35
C LEU A 105 -9.67 6.68 -1.63
N GLY A 106 -10.60 5.86 -1.12
CA GLY A 106 -10.68 4.42 -1.40
C GLY A 106 -10.83 4.13 -2.90
N VAL A 107 -11.60 4.94 -3.63
CA VAL A 107 -11.70 4.85 -5.10
C VAL A 107 -10.34 5.08 -5.75
N TYR A 108 -9.58 6.08 -5.30
CA TYR A 108 -8.22 6.31 -5.83
C TYR A 108 -7.33 5.09 -5.65
N PHE A 109 -7.25 4.53 -4.45
CA PHE A 109 -6.41 3.36 -4.19
C PHE A 109 -6.82 2.17 -5.06
N ALA A 110 -8.10 1.85 -5.13
CA ALA A 110 -8.61 0.73 -5.91
C ALA A 110 -8.35 0.86 -7.42
N MET A 111 -8.44 2.08 -7.97
CA MET A 111 -8.23 2.33 -9.40
C MET A 111 -6.75 2.44 -9.78
N SER A 112 -5.90 2.88 -8.84
CA SER A 112 -4.47 3.09 -9.12
C SER A 112 -3.65 1.83 -8.91
N THR A 113 -4.03 0.97 -7.95
CA THR A 113 -3.32 -0.28 -7.63
C THR A 113 -3.31 -1.22 -8.83
N GLY A 114 -2.11 -1.66 -9.22
CA GLY A 114 -1.91 -2.54 -10.38
C GLY A 114 -2.04 -1.86 -11.75
N THR A 115 -2.95 -0.89 -11.92
CA THR A 115 -3.17 -0.22 -13.21
C THR A 115 -1.94 0.56 -13.68
N LEU A 116 -1.27 1.27 -12.77
CA LEU A 116 -0.06 2.04 -13.09
C LEU A 116 1.07 1.14 -13.59
N ASP A 117 1.33 0.04 -12.88
CA ASP A 117 2.39 -0.90 -13.22
C ASP A 117 2.11 -1.57 -14.57
N ALA A 118 0.85 -1.96 -14.81
CA ALA A 118 0.41 -2.53 -16.07
C ALA A 118 0.57 -1.56 -17.26
N VAL A 119 0.19 -0.29 -17.10
CA VAL A 119 0.36 0.74 -18.15
C VAL A 119 1.84 0.96 -18.46
N VAL A 120 2.70 1.01 -17.45
CA VAL A 120 4.16 1.18 -17.67
C VAL A 120 4.72 -0.05 -18.39
N TYR A 121 4.33 -1.27 -17.97
CA TYR A 121 4.75 -2.52 -18.59
C TYR A 121 4.41 -2.58 -20.06
N ASP A 122 3.15 -2.32 -20.40
CA ASP A 122 2.68 -2.38 -21.78
C ASP A 122 3.29 -1.28 -22.66
N THR A 123 3.51 -0.08 -22.10
CA THR A 123 4.19 1.00 -22.83
C THR A 123 5.65 0.61 -23.14
N VAL A 124 6.34 -0.04 -22.20
CA VAL A 124 7.70 -0.54 -22.43
C VAL A 124 7.69 -1.62 -23.49
N LEU A 125 6.79 -2.58 -23.40
CA LEU A 125 6.69 -3.69 -24.34
C LEU A 125 6.37 -3.20 -25.77
N GLU A 126 5.45 -2.26 -25.93
CA GLU A 126 5.09 -1.68 -27.22
C GLU A 126 6.25 -0.90 -27.86
N GLU A 127 7.00 -0.11 -27.09
CA GLU A 127 8.07 0.74 -27.60
C GLU A 127 9.40 0.00 -27.82
N THR A 128 9.62 -1.09 -27.11
CA THR A 128 10.94 -1.77 -27.13
C THR A 128 10.90 -3.21 -27.65
N GLY A 129 9.72 -3.82 -27.75
CA GLY A 129 9.54 -5.23 -28.13
C GLY A 129 9.97 -6.23 -27.03
N SER A 130 10.43 -5.76 -25.88
CA SER A 130 10.83 -6.60 -24.73
C SER A 130 10.47 -5.94 -23.40
N SER A 131 10.44 -6.73 -22.32
CA SER A 131 10.22 -6.23 -20.96
C SER A 131 11.50 -5.81 -20.22
N ASP A 132 12.69 -5.92 -20.84
CA ASP A 132 13.99 -5.72 -20.17
C ASP A 132 14.16 -4.35 -19.52
N LEU A 133 13.50 -3.32 -20.05
CA LEU A 133 13.56 -1.97 -19.50
C LEU A 133 12.46 -1.67 -18.47
N PHE A 134 11.55 -2.61 -18.18
CA PHE A 134 10.42 -2.39 -17.27
C PHE A 134 10.88 -2.01 -15.87
N GLU A 135 11.74 -2.81 -15.24
CA GLU A 135 12.19 -2.57 -13.86
C GLU A 135 12.85 -1.19 -13.70
N ARG A 136 13.68 -0.81 -14.66
CA ARG A 136 14.33 0.51 -14.66
C ARG A 136 13.33 1.65 -14.86
N THR A 137 12.28 1.40 -15.63
CA THR A 137 11.28 2.40 -15.98
C THR A 137 10.31 2.60 -14.82
N ILE A 138 9.77 1.53 -14.25
CA ILE A 138 8.90 1.60 -13.09
C ILE A 138 9.64 2.16 -11.86
N GLY A 139 10.90 1.79 -11.68
CA GLY A 139 11.74 2.34 -10.63
C GLY A 139 11.89 3.87 -10.70
N ARG A 140 11.93 4.45 -11.91
CA ARG A 140 11.93 5.91 -12.08
C ARG A 140 10.59 6.54 -11.75
N VAL A 141 9.48 5.89 -12.11
CA VAL A 141 8.13 6.35 -11.77
C VAL A 141 7.98 6.39 -10.25
N ARG A 142 8.36 5.31 -9.57
CA ARG A 142 8.31 5.20 -8.10
C ARG A 142 9.26 6.19 -7.41
N LEU A 143 10.42 6.48 -8.00
CA LEU A 143 11.34 7.50 -7.48
C LEU A 143 10.70 8.89 -7.55
N VAL A 144 10.10 9.25 -8.69
CA VAL A 144 9.42 10.54 -8.86
C VAL A 144 8.26 10.67 -7.88
N GLU A 145 7.46 9.62 -7.72
CA GLU A 145 6.38 9.53 -6.73
C GLU A 145 6.91 9.80 -5.31
N SER A 146 7.95 9.05 -4.89
CA SER A 146 8.53 9.17 -3.55
C SER A 146 9.12 10.54 -3.27
N VAL A 147 9.86 11.11 -4.23
CA VAL A 147 10.45 12.46 -4.08
C VAL A 147 9.33 13.51 -3.94
N SER A 148 8.27 13.42 -4.76
CA SER A 148 7.14 14.34 -4.68
C SER A 148 6.38 14.20 -3.36
N LEU A 149 6.21 12.96 -2.87
CA LEU A 149 5.53 12.69 -1.60
C LEU A 149 6.32 13.23 -0.40
N VAL A 150 7.65 13.06 -0.38
CA VAL A 150 8.52 13.62 0.67
C VAL A 150 8.48 15.16 0.64
N ALA A 151 8.64 15.75 -0.54
CA ALA A 151 8.57 17.20 -0.70
C ALA A 151 7.20 17.76 -0.27
N SER A 152 6.13 17.08 -0.67
CA SER A 152 4.77 17.41 -0.29
C SER A 152 4.52 17.32 1.22
N SER A 153 5.07 16.30 1.87
CA SER A 153 4.95 16.12 3.33
C SER A 153 5.61 17.27 4.09
N LEU A 154 6.80 17.67 3.67
CA LEU A 154 7.52 18.81 4.26
C LEU A 154 6.76 20.12 4.03
N ALA A 155 6.32 20.35 2.78
CA ALA A 155 5.56 21.55 2.43
C ALA A 155 4.22 21.61 3.15
N GLY A 156 3.49 20.50 3.24
CA GLY A 156 2.18 20.41 3.88
C GLY A 156 2.23 20.73 5.37
N GLY A 157 3.20 20.15 6.09
CA GLY A 157 3.41 20.46 7.52
C GLY A 157 3.78 21.93 7.76
N TRP A 158 4.64 22.53 6.90
CA TRP A 158 4.98 23.94 6.97
C TRP A 158 3.77 24.83 6.64
N LEU A 159 3.05 24.58 5.56
CA LEU A 159 1.87 25.34 5.14
C LEU A 159 0.76 25.30 6.21
N ALA A 160 0.56 24.17 6.86
CA ALA A 160 -0.41 24.05 7.95
C ALA A 160 -0.08 24.99 9.13
N GLY A 161 1.22 25.18 9.42
CA GLY A 161 1.66 26.09 10.47
C GLY A 161 1.55 27.58 10.12
N VAL A 162 1.62 27.91 8.81
CA VAL A 162 1.57 29.32 8.34
C VAL A 162 0.16 29.76 7.96
N LEU A 163 -0.64 28.87 7.38
CA LEU A 163 -2.00 29.18 6.90
C LEU A 163 -3.05 28.57 7.83
N SER A 164 -3.49 27.36 7.53
CA SER A 164 -4.41 26.55 8.33
C SER A 164 -4.35 25.10 7.89
N LEU A 165 -4.78 24.17 8.76
CA LEU A 165 -4.87 22.75 8.40
C LEU A 165 -5.78 22.56 7.18
N ARG A 166 -6.92 23.22 7.14
CA ARG A 166 -7.89 23.17 6.04
C ARG A 166 -7.34 23.65 4.70
N SER A 167 -6.49 24.68 4.71
CA SER A 167 -5.89 25.23 3.48
C SER A 167 -5.06 24.21 2.71
N THR A 168 -4.43 23.26 3.39
CA THR A 168 -3.62 22.20 2.74
C THR A 168 -4.45 21.27 1.86
N TYR A 169 -5.72 21.03 2.25
CA TYR A 169 -6.67 20.28 1.43
C TYR A 169 -7.00 21.02 0.14
N TYR A 170 -7.39 22.30 0.24
CA TYR A 170 -7.73 23.10 -0.95
C TYR A 170 -6.54 23.31 -1.87
N LEU A 171 -5.35 23.52 -1.34
CA LEU A 171 -4.12 23.67 -2.12
C LEU A 171 -3.70 22.39 -2.85
N THR A 172 -4.17 21.21 -2.40
CA THR A 172 -3.94 19.94 -3.09
C THR A 172 -4.77 19.80 -4.37
N VAL A 173 -6.00 20.35 -4.40
CA VAL A 173 -6.95 20.17 -5.52
C VAL A 173 -6.37 20.61 -6.88
N PRO A 174 -5.73 21.79 -7.04
CA PRO A 174 -5.14 22.20 -8.30
C PRO A 174 -4.13 21.20 -8.87
N PHE A 175 -3.32 20.57 -8.02
CA PHE A 175 -2.37 19.55 -8.45
C PHE A 175 -3.07 18.31 -8.99
N MET A 176 -4.20 17.90 -8.41
CA MET A 176 -5.01 16.78 -8.90
C MET A 176 -5.63 17.10 -10.27
N LEU A 177 -6.11 18.32 -10.47
CA LEU A 177 -6.63 18.77 -11.76
C LEU A 177 -5.52 18.79 -12.83
N LEU A 178 -4.33 19.28 -12.49
CA LEU A 178 -3.17 19.24 -13.38
C LEU A 178 -2.73 17.80 -13.68
N ALA A 179 -2.80 16.88 -12.70
CA ALA A 179 -2.53 15.47 -12.90
C ALA A 179 -3.52 14.85 -13.90
N ALA A 180 -4.81 15.18 -13.79
CA ALA A 180 -5.81 14.73 -14.74
C ALA A 180 -5.52 15.25 -16.17
N VAL A 181 -5.14 16.52 -16.31
CA VAL A 181 -4.71 17.09 -17.60
C VAL A 181 -3.47 16.36 -18.14
N ALA A 182 -2.48 16.07 -17.30
CA ALA A 182 -1.31 15.32 -17.72
C ALA A 182 -1.67 13.90 -18.20
N LEU A 183 -2.61 13.22 -17.53
CA LEU A 183 -3.13 11.91 -17.97
C LEU A 183 -3.86 11.99 -19.32
N LEU A 184 -4.57 13.08 -19.61
CA LEU A 184 -5.22 13.27 -20.92
C LEU A 184 -4.20 13.36 -22.06
N TRP A 185 -2.98 13.85 -21.81
CA TRP A 185 -1.89 13.88 -22.77
C TRP A 185 -1.15 12.55 -22.90
N PHE A 186 -1.35 11.62 -21.97
CA PHE A 186 -0.74 10.30 -22.05
C PHE A 186 -1.39 9.46 -23.14
N ARG A 187 -0.56 8.88 -24.03
CA ARG A 187 -1.00 7.96 -25.09
C ARG A 187 -0.95 6.53 -24.55
N GLU A 188 -2.12 5.94 -24.41
CA GLU A 188 -2.28 4.56 -23.95
C GLU A 188 -1.66 3.55 -24.94
N PRO A 189 -0.99 2.48 -24.47
CA PRO A 189 -0.53 1.38 -25.31
C PRO A 189 -1.70 0.56 -25.87
N ARG A 190 -1.57 0.07 -27.11
CA ARG A 190 -2.64 -0.62 -27.84
C ARG A 190 -2.57 -2.17 -27.79
N LEU A 191 -1.72 -2.73 -26.93
CA LEU A 191 -1.39 -4.17 -26.91
C LEU A 191 -2.54 -5.11 -26.49
N HIS A 192 -3.70 -4.61 -26.05
CA HIS A 192 -4.74 -5.43 -25.43
C HIS A 192 -5.89 -5.89 -26.35
N GLU A 193 -5.76 -5.82 -27.67
CA GLU A 193 -6.86 -6.22 -28.56
C GLU A 193 -6.97 -7.74 -28.83
N THR A 194 -6.13 -8.63 -28.28
CA THR A 194 -6.03 -10.02 -28.74
C THR A 194 -6.18 -11.13 -27.70
N GLY A 195 -6.47 -10.86 -26.44
CA GLY A 195 -6.62 -11.91 -25.40
C GLY A 195 -8.09 -12.22 -25.09
N ARG A 196 -8.54 -13.50 -25.24
CA ARG A 196 -9.80 -13.95 -24.63
C ARG A 196 -9.64 -13.88 -23.10
N PRO A 197 -10.48 -13.12 -22.37
CA PRO A 197 -10.41 -13.10 -20.93
C PRO A 197 -10.77 -14.50 -20.38
N GLU A 198 -9.87 -15.09 -19.61
CA GLU A 198 -10.21 -16.27 -18.80
C GLU A 198 -11.42 -15.94 -17.91
N SER A 199 -12.26 -16.94 -17.62
CA SER A 199 -13.44 -16.68 -16.79
C SER A 199 -12.98 -16.23 -15.40
N LEU A 200 -13.48 -15.08 -14.91
CA LEU A 200 -13.17 -14.51 -13.61
C LEU A 200 -13.33 -15.54 -12.49
N ARG A 201 -14.32 -16.42 -12.60
CA ARG A 201 -14.60 -17.50 -11.63
C ARG A 201 -13.47 -18.53 -11.56
N CYS A 202 -12.90 -18.92 -12.69
CA CYS A 202 -11.78 -19.86 -12.75
C CYS A 202 -10.53 -19.26 -12.11
N HIS A 203 -10.21 -18.01 -12.45
CA HIS A 203 -9.08 -17.28 -11.90
C HIS A 203 -9.19 -17.12 -10.37
N LEU A 204 -10.37 -16.75 -9.86
CA LEU A 204 -10.63 -16.63 -8.43
C LEU A 204 -10.53 -17.99 -7.71
N ALA A 205 -11.04 -19.08 -8.32
CA ALA A 205 -10.98 -20.41 -7.71
C ALA A 205 -9.54 -20.94 -7.64
N GLN A 206 -8.72 -20.73 -8.68
CA GLN A 206 -7.31 -21.09 -8.68
C GLN A 206 -6.53 -20.28 -7.65
N THR A 207 -6.75 -18.96 -7.60
CA THR A 207 -6.14 -18.07 -6.60
C THR A 207 -6.48 -18.53 -5.18
N ALA A 208 -7.74 -18.81 -4.89
CA ALA A 208 -8.19 -19.26 -3.56
C ALA A 208 -7.57 -20.62 -3.18
N ARG A 209 -7.47 -21.57 -4.13
CA ARG A 209 -6.84 -22.88 -3.89
C ARG A 209 -5.36 -22.73 -3.52
N ILE A 210 -4.61 -21.87 -4.24
CA ILE A 210 -3.19 -21.63 -3.98
C ILE A 210 -2.99 -20.90 -2.65
N LEU A 211 -3.78 -19.88 -2.36
CA LEU A 211 -3.74 -19.16 -1.07
C LEU A 211 -4.06 -20.07 0.11
N GLY A 212 -4.87 -21.11 -0.10
CA GLY A 212 -5.21 -22.11 0.90
C GLY A 212 -4.18 -23.23 1.10
N ASP A 213 -3.08 -23.25 0.31
CA ASP A 213 -2.03 -24.26 0.50
C ASP A 213 -1.32 -24.06 1.85
N ARG A 214 -1.66 -24.95 2.78
CA ARG A 214 -1.15 -24.94 4.16
C ARG A 214 0.33 -25.28 4.28
N GLY A 215 0.94 -25.85 3.23
CA GLY A 215 2.33 -26.29 3.25
C GLY A 215 3.34 -25.15 3.16
N GLN A 216 3.32 -24.42 2.07
CA GLN A 216 4.30 -23.37 1.76
C GLN A 216 3.69 -21.97 1.68
N VAL A 217 2.56 -21.81 1.02
CA VAL A 217 2.02 -20.50 0.66
C VAL A 217 1.35 -19.80 1.85
N LEU A 218 0.50 -20.50 2.60
CA LEU A 218 -0.25 -19.91 3.71
C LEU A 218 0.62 -19.24 4.79
N PRO A 219 1.75 -19.81 5.24
CA PRO A 219 2.62 -19.11 6.21
C PRO A 219 3.26 -17.85 5.65
N ILE A 220 3.58 -17.84 4.34
CA ILE A 220 4.13 -16.64 3.67
C ILE A 220 3.03 -15.58 3.58
N VAL A 221 1.81 -15.95 3.17
CA VAL A 221 0.67 -15.04 3.09
C VAL A 221 0.33 -14.45 4.47
N ALA A 222 0.28 -15.28 5.52
CA ALA A 222 0.04 -14.80 6.87
C ALA A 222 1.10 -13.78 7.32
N ALA A 223 2.38 -14.04 7.01
CA ALA A 223 3.46 -13.12 7.34
C ALA A 223 3.35 -11.80 6.53
N ILE A 224 2.95 -11.85 5.25
CA ILE A 224 2.69 -10.66 4.43
C ILE A 224 1.55 -9.83 5.02
N VAL A 225 0.42 -10.47 5.34
CA VAL A 225 -0.76 -9.80 5.91
C VAL A 225 -0.41 -9.11 7.23
N LEU A 226 0.35 -9.77 8.10
CA LEU A 226 0.79 -9.17 9.38
C LEU A 226 1.80 -8.04 9.17
N ALA A 227 2.78 -8.18 8.28
CA ALA A 227 3.74 -7.13 7.98
C ALA A 227 3.05 -5.91 7.36
N ALA A 228 2.16 -6.12 6.40
CA ALA A 228 1.34 -5.07 5.79
C ALA A 228 0.43 -4.41 6.83
N GLY A 229 -0.26 -5.20 7.66
CA GLY A 229 -1.11 -4.69 8.74
C GLY A 229 -0.32 -3.85 9.75
N THR A 230 0.87 -4.28 10.16
CA THR A 230 1.74 -3.50 11.06
C THR A 230 2.17 -2.18 10.41
N THR A 231 2.54 -2.22 9.13
CA THR A 231 2.89 -1.00 8.38
C THR A 231 1.67 -0.06 8.30
N SER A 232 0.48 -0.57 7.97
CA SER A 232 -0.75 0.22 7.92
C SER A 232 -1.11 0.83 9.28
N LEU A 233 -0.92 0.09 10.39
CA LEU A 233 -1.12 0.64 11.74
C LEU A 233 -0.21 1.84 12.02
N LEU A 234 1.05 1.78 11.58
CA LEU A 234 1.99 2.90 11.76
C LEU A 234 1.59 4.12 10.94
N PHE A 235 1.21 3.92 9.67
CA PHE A 235 0.85 5.02 8.78
C PHE A 235 -0.49 5.65 9.16
N GLU A 236 -1.48 4.86 9.57
CA GLU A 236 -2.82 5.36 9.89
C GLU A 236 -2.96 5.91 11.30
N PHE A 237 -2.40 5.19 12.28
CA PHE A 237 -2.58 5.54 13.70
C PHE A 237 -1.31 6.12 14.35
N GLY A 238 -0.13 5.93 13.76
CA GLY A 238 1.13 6.47 14.27
C GLY A 238 1.09 7.97 14.57
N PRO A 239 0.50 8.83 13.71
CA PRO A 239 0.36 10.26 14.00
C PRO A 239 -0.44 10.58 15.27
N LEU A 240 -1.34 9.69 15.73
CA LEU A 240 -2.12 9.91 16.96
C LEU A 240 -1.25 9.94 18.22
N TRP A 241 -0.07 9.29 18.21
CA TRP A 241 0.92 9.46 19.29
C TRP A 241 1.47 10.89 19.34
N LEU A 242 1.65 11.54 18.18
CA LEU A 242 2.10 12.91 18.10
C LEU A 242 1.00 13.88 18.55
N VAL A 243 -0.25 13.60 18.15
CA VAL A 243 -1.43 14.36 18.61
C VAL A 243 -1.54 14.26 20.14
N ALA A 244 -1.48 13.05 20.71
CA ALA A 244 -1.56 12.81 22.14
C ALA A 244 -0.43 13.48 22.94
N LEU A 245 0.74 13.72 22.32
CA LEU A 245 1.86 14.45 22.89
C LEU A 245 1.85 15.96 22.61
N ALA A 246 0.77 16.47 22.02
CA ALA A 246 0.59 17.88 21.63
C ALA A 246 1.77 18.43 20.78
N VAL A 247 2.31 17.59 19.86
CA VAL A 247 3.39 18.00 18.97
C VAL A 247 2.90 19.04 17.99
N PRO A 248 3.65 20.15 17.75
CA PRO A 248 3.21 21.20 16.85
C PRO A 248 3.06 20.72 15.41
N ALA A 249 2.08 21.27 14.67
CA ALA A 249 1.73 20.89 13.29
C ALA A 249 2.94 20.84 12.35
N VAL A 250 3.88 21.78 12.49
CA VAL A 250 5.10 21.86 11.66
C VAL A 250 5.97 20.60 11.76
N ALA A 251 5.92 19.85 12.85
CA ALA A 251 6.70 18.64 13.03
C ALA A 251 6.10 17.41 12.32
N PHE A 252 4.82 17.45 11.95
CA PHE A 252 4.18 16.35 11.22
C PHE A 252 4.72 16.18 9.79
N GLY A 253 5.15 17.27 9.15
CA GLY A 253 5.81 17.21 7.85
C GLY A 253 7.09 16.37 7.87
N PRO A 254 8.11 16.70 8.69
CA PRO A 254 9.31 15.89 8.87
C PRO A 254 9.03 14.44 9.32
N TYR A 255 8.04 14.23 10.19
CA TYR A 255 7.62 12.90 10.61
C TYR A 255 7.14 12.04 9.41
N TRP A 256 6.22 12.57 8.61
CA TRP A 256 5.72 11.89 7.43
C TRP A 256 6.80 11.70 6.35
N ALA A 257 7.68 12.68 6.17
CA ALA A 257 8.82 12.58 5.28
C ALA A 257 9.75 11.41 5.70
N ALA A 258 9.99 11.24 7.01
CA ALA A 258 10.79 10.14 7.52
C ALA A 258 10.10 8.77 7.33
N LEU A 259 8.78 8.68 7.59
CA LEU A 259 8.01 7.45 7.35
C LEU A 259 8.00 7.05 5.86
N THR A 260 7.77 8.02 4.96
CA THR A 260 7.76 7.75 3.51
C THR A 260 9.16 7.44 2.98
N ALA A 261 10.21 8.07 3.50
CA ALA A 261 11.58 7.75 3.17
C ALA A 261 11.97 6.31 3.59
N ALA A 262 11.28 5.73 4.59
CA ALA A 262 11.48 4.35 5.00
C ALA A 262 11.25 3.35 3.85
N PHE A 263 10.34 3.62 2.90
CA PHE A 263 10.14 2.77 1.71
C PHE A 263 11.39 2.70 0.84
N GLY A 264 11.97 3.85 0.52
CA GLY A 264 13.20 3.92 -0.27
C GLY A 264 14.39 3.29 0.45
N PHE A 265 14.54 3.56 1.75
CA PHE A 265 15.61 3.03 2.56
C PHE A 265 15.50 1.50 2.72
N ALA A 266 14.31 0.97 2.99
CA ALA A 266 14.06 -0.47 3.03
C ALA A 266 14.35 -1.13 1.69
N GLY A 267 14.00 -0.50 0.56
CA GLY A 267 14.34 -0.98 -0.78
C GLY A 267 15.85 -1.11 -1.01
N VAL A 268 16.63 -0.13 -0.56
CA VAL A 268 18.11 -0.20 -0.62
C VAL A 268 18.67 -1.28 0.29
N LEU A 269 18.08 -1.49 1.45
CA LEU A 269 18.49 -2.53 2.41
C LEU A 269 18.12 -3.93 1.92
N ALA A 270 17.03 -4.10 1.18
CA ALA A 270 16.55 -5.40 0.71
C ALA A 270 17.60 -6.18 -0.12
N GLY A 271 18.46 -5.47 -0.88
CA GLY A 271 19.57 -6.07 -1.58
C GLY A 271 20.81 -6.43 -0.73
N ARG A 272 20.84 -5.99 0.54
CA ARG A 272 22.01 -6.11 1.43
C ARG A 272 21.74 -6.96 2.65
N VAL A 273 20.53 -6.94 3.17
CA VAL A 273 20.11 -7.67 4.39
C VAL A 273 19.55 -9.03 4.03
N ARG A 274 20.18 -10.09 4.52
CA ARG A 274 19.81 -11.47 4.25
C ARG A 274 18.75 -11.97 5.23
N LEU A 275 17.47 -11.69 4.97
CA LEU A 275 16.35 -12.18 5.79
C LEU A 275 16.06 -13.69 5.62
N ASP A 276 16.78 -14.39 4.77
CA ASP A 276 16.84 -15.86 4.71
C ASP A 276 17.63 -16.49 5.87
N SER A 277 18.44 -15.68 6.58
CA SER A 277 19.21 -16.11 7.76
C SER A 277 18.35 -16.08 9.03
N PRO A 278 18.21 -17.22 9.78
CA PRO A 278 17.47 -17.25 11.05
C PRO A 278 18.04 -16.32 12.13
N ARG A 279 19.34 -16.02 12.09
CA ARG A 279 19.96 -15.07 13.03
C ARG A 279 19.53 -13.62 12.72
N VAL A 280 19.55 -13.24 11.45
CA VAL A 280 19.17 -11.90 11.01
C VAL A 280 17.69 -11.64 11.30
N THR A 281 16.83 -12.62 10.99
CA THR A 281 15.39 -12.51 11.30
C THR A 281 15.10 -12.48 12.78
N ALA A 282 15.87 -13.20 13.62
CA ALA A 282 15.75 -13.13 15.06
C ALA A 282 16.13 -11.73 15.59
N VAL A 283 17.21 -11.12 15.10
CA VAL A 283 17.58 -9.74 15.44
C VAL A 283 16.50 -8.76 14.99
N ALA A 284 15.98 -8.89 13.77
CA ALA A 284 14.87 -8.05 13.30
C ALA A 284 13.63 -8.19 14.18
N THR A 285 13.30 -9.40 14.65
CA THR A 285 12.18 -9.66 15.57
C THR A 285 12.38 -8.94 16.91
N VAL A 286 13.59 -9.01 17.48
CA VAL A 286 13.92 -8.31 18.73
C VAL A 286 13.80 -6.80 18.55
N LEU A 287 14.29 -6.26 17.42
CA LEU A 287 14.17 -4.84 17.13
C LEU A 287 12.71 -4.41 16.94
N LEU A 288 11.88 -5.23 16.25
CA LEU A 288 10.45 -5.00 16.12
C LEU A 288 9.75 -4.98 17.47
N ALA A 289 10.07 -5.93 18.36
CA ALA A 289 9.53 -5.96 19.70
C ALA A 289 9.97 -4.72 20.52
N ALA A 290 11.25 -4.37 20.47
CA ALA A 290 11.81 -3.24 21.20
C ALA A 290 11.18 -1.90 20.76
N THR A 291 11.06 -1.67 19.44
CA THR A 291 10.40 -0.46 18.90
C THR A 291 8.92 -0.42 19.26
N GLY A 292 8.23 -1.55 19.21
CA GLY A 292 6.83 -1.65 19.66
C GLY A 292 6.68 -1.32 21.15
N LEU A 293 7.56 -1.83 22.01
CA LEU A 293 7.55 -1.53 23.45
C LEU A 293 7.74 -0.03 23.72
N VAL A 294 8.55 0.68 22.94
CA VAL A 294 8.67 2.14 23.06
C VAL A 294 7.31 2.82 22.87
N LEU A 295 6.46 2.34 21.96
CA LEU A 295 5.13 2.92 21.71
C LEU A 295 4.17 2.72 22.90
N THR A 296 4.40 1.73 23.76
CA THR A 296 3.59 1.51 24.98
C THR A 296 3.96 2.46 26.11
N THR A 297 5.16 3.06 26.07
CA THR A 297 5.64 3.94 27.17
C THR A 297 5.01 5.33 27.13
N GLY A 298 4.70 5.85 25.93
CA GLY A 298 4.17 7.21 25.73
C GLY A 298 5.14 8.31 26.23
N ALA A 299 6.46 8.04 26.24
CA ALA A 299 7.43 8.89 26.93
C ALA A 299 7.65 10.26 26.24
N SER A 300 8.05 10.28 24.98
CA SER A 300 8.29 11.52 24.22
C SER A 300 8.31 11.28 22.73
N ALA A 301 8.03 12.32 21.93
CA ALA A 301 8.14 12.28 20.49
C ALA A 301 9.55 11.92 20.00
N ALA A 302 10.59 12.35 20.72
CA ALA A 302 11.99 12.06 20.42
C ALA A 302 12.32 10.55 20.49
N LEU A 303 11.58 9.76 21.24
CA LEU A 303 11.72 8.30 21.30
C LEU A 303 10.72 7.59 20.37
N ILE A 304 9.48 8.07 20.33
CA ILE A 304 8.40 7.44 19.56
C ILE A 304 8.65 7.55 18.05
N VAL A 305 9.05 8.71 17.56
CA VAL A 305 9.25 8.93 16.11
C VAL A 305 10.35 8.02 15.54
N PRO A 306 11.57 7.97 16.11
CA PRO A 306 12.59 7.02 15.62
C PRO A 306 12.16 5.56 15.75
N ALA A 307 11.41 5.18 16.78
CA ALA A 307 10.89 3.83 16.94
C ALA A 307 9.89 3.47 15.83
N GLN A 308 8.97 4.37 15.50
CA GLN A 308 8.00 4.18 14.41
C GLN A 308 8.71 4.10 13.05
N VAL A 309 9.68 4.98 12.78
CA VAL A 309 10.44 4.96 11.52
C VAL A 309 11.25 3.68 11.39
N LEU A 310 11.95 3.25 12.45
CA LEU A 310 12.70 1.99 12.42
C LEU A 310 11.77 0.79 12.23
N MET A 311 10.62 0.76 12.90
CA MET A 311 9.62 -0.28 12.73
C MET A 311 9.09 -0.30 11.29
N ALA A 312 8.79 0.86 10.69
CA ALA A 312 8.38 0.96 9.30
C ALA A 312 9.44 0.40 8.34
N VAL A 313 10.72 0.75 8.52
CA VAL A 313 11.82 0.18 7.73
C VAL A 313 11.85 -1.34 7.84
N LEU A 314 11.75 -1.89 9.05
CA LEU A 314 11.82 -3.34 9.28
C LEU A 314 10.62 -4.08 8.68
N THR A 315 9.40 -3.55 8.83
CA THR A 315 8.19 -4.18 8.27
C THR A 315 8.12 -4.09 6.76
N ILE A 316 8.53 -2.98 6.16
CA ILE A 316 8.61 -2.81 4.71
C ILE A 316 9.69 -3.73 4.13
N LEU A 317 10.86 -3.82 4.77
CA LEU A 317 11.93 -4.74 4.38
C LEU A 317 11.47 -6.20 4.44
N ALA A 318 10.74 -6.57 5.51
CA ALA A 318 10.10 -7.88 5.64
C ALA A 318 9.09 -8.12 4.51
N GLY A 319 8.24 -7.16 4.19
CA GLY A 319 7.27 -7.24 3.10
C GLY A 319 7.93 -7.50 1.75
N ILE A 320 9.03 -6.80 1.43
CA ILE A 320 9.80 -7.02 0.19
C ILE A 320 10.34 -8.46 0.13
N HIS A 321 10.94 -8.94 1.22
CA HIS A 321 11.47 -10.30 1.29
C HIS A 321 10.37 -11.37 1.17
N LEU A 322 9.25 -11.18 1.87
CA LEU A 322 8.11 -12.09 1.85
C LEU A 322 7.44 -12.12 0.47
N SER A 323 7.33 -10.97 -0.21
CA SER A 323 6.83 -10.88 -1.57
C SER A 323 7.70 -11.70 -2.53
N LYS A 324 9.04 -11.63 -2.38
CA LYS A 324 9.96 -12.49 -3.15
C LYS A 324 9.69 -13.98 -2.87
N LEU A 325 9.59 -14.39 -1.60
CA LEU A 325 9.29 -15.77 -1.24
C LEU A 325 7.95 -16.26 -1.83
N LEU A 326 6.93 -15.41 -1.85
CA LEU A 326 5.65 -15.72 -2.46
C LEU A 326 5.80 -15.93 -3.97
N HIS A 327 6.51 -15.04 -4.66
CA HIS A 327 6.72 -15.15 -6.10
C HIS A 327 7.56 -16.38 -6.48
N ASP A 328 8.51 -16.77 -5.64
CA ASP A 328 9.32 -17.99 -5.83
C ASP A 328 8.51 -19.28 -5.58
N ALA A 329 7.46 -19.21 -4.71
CA ALA A 329 6.62 -20.37 -4.37
C ALA A 329 5.44 -20.57 -5.33
N VAL A 330 5.12 -19.60 -6.21
CA VAL A 330 3.90 -19.60 -7.05
C VAL A 330 4.27 -19.64 -8.53
N PRO A 331 3.61 -20.52 -9.35
CA PRO A 331 3.81 -20.57 -10.80
C PRO A 331 3.57 -19.22 -11.48
N SER A 332 4.31 -18.93 -12.55
CA SER A 332 4.23 -17.65 -13.26
C SER A 332 2.86 -17.34 -13.82
N THR A 333 2.09 -18.36 -14.22
CA THR A 333 0.76 -18.25 -14.82
C THR A 333 -0.31 -17.66 -13.89
N VAL A 334 -0.16 -17.84 -12.57
CA VAL A 334 -1.16 -17.38 -11.57
C VAL A 334 -0.60 -16.33 -10.60
N ARG A 335 0.62 -15.90 -10.81
CA ARG A 335 1.38 -15.03 -9.90
C ARG A 335 0.69 -13.68 -9.66
N SER A 336 0.13 -13.07 -10.70
CA SER A 336 -0.60 -11.80 -10.60
C SER A 336 -1.89 -11.95 -9.80
N GLY A 337 -2.66 -13.02 -10.03
CA GLY A 337 -3.88 -13.30 -9.30
C GLY A 337 -3.63 -13.54 -7.81
N VAL A 338 -2.57 -14.31 -7.48
CA VAL A 338 -2.18 -14.55 -6.09
C VAL A 338 -1.73 -13.24 -5.42
N ALA A 339 -0.96 -12.39 -6.10
CA ALA A 339 -0.54 -11.10 -5.56
C ALA A 339 -1.74 -10.18 -5.24
N SER A 340 -2.71 -10.08 -6.18
CA SER A 340 -3.97 -9.34 -5.95
C SER A 340 -4.80 -9.95 -4.82
N GLY A 341 -4.88 -11.28 -4.75
CA GLY A 341 -5.58 -11.97 -3.66
C GLY A 341 -4.97 -11.70 -2.29
N VAL A 342 -3.63 -11.66 -2.19
CA VAL A 342 -2.92 -11.31 -0.95
C VAL A 342 -3.14 -9.84 -0.58
N SER A 343 -3.15 -8.93 -1.57
CA SER A 343 -3.47 -7.52 -1.35
C SER A 343 -4.87 -7.36 -0.77
N ALA A 344 -5.89 -7.94 -1.41
CA ALA A 344 -7.27 -7.90 -0.94
C ALA A 344 -7.41 -8.50 0.46
N LEU A 345 -6.76 -9.65 0.73
CA LEU A 345 -6.77 -10.28 2.04
C LEU A 345 -6.12 -9.39 3.11
N SER A 346 -5.04 -8.68 2.76
CA SER A 346 -4.38 -7.74 3.68
C SER A 346 -5.30 -6.58 4.06
N TRP A 347 -6.03 -5.99 3.11
CA TRP A 347 -7.02 -4.96 3.39
C TRP A 347 -8.19 -5.48 4.22
N MET A 348 -8.72 -6.65 3.88
CA MET A 348 -9.82 -7.28 4.63
C MET A 348 -9.41 -7.62 6.07
N ALA A 349 -8.19 -8.12 6.28
CA ALA A 349 -7.66 -8.40 7.61
C ALA A 349 -7.38 -7.12 8.41
N PHE A 350 -6.97 -6.04 7.74
CA PHE A 350 -6.71 -4.76 8.38
C PHE A 350 -7.98 -4.07 8.89
N LEU A 351 -9.12 -4.25 8.23
CA LEU A 351 -10.40 -3.63 8.60
C LEU A 351 -10.78 -3.84 10.08
N PRO A 352 -10.92 -5.07 10.60
CA PRO A 352 -11.23 -5.28 12.02
C PRO A 352 -10.11 -4.77 12.95
N VAL A 353 -8.86 -4.84 12.51
CA VAL A 353 -7.72 -4.34 13.31
C VAL A 353 -7.79 -2.82 13.45
N ALA A 354 -8.19 -2.08 12.41
CA ALA A 354 -8.37 -0.63 12.45
C ALA A 354 -9.48 -0.23 13.43
N LEU A 355 -10.61 -0.96 13.44
CA LEU A 355 -11.71 -0.73 14.38
C LEU A 355 -11.27 -0.98 15.83
N VAL A 356 -10.57 -2.10 16.08
CA VAL A 356 -10.04 -2.44 17.41
C VAL A 356 -9.02 -1.39 17.86
N MET A 357 -8.13 -0.93 16.95
CA MET A 357 -7.14 0.10 17.26
C MET A 357 -7.81 1.41 17.66
N GLY A 358 -8.82 1.86 16.89
CA GLY A 358 -9.59 3.05 17.21
C GLY A 358 -10.25 2.94 18.58
N ALA A 359 -10.95 1.83 18.86
CA ALA A 359 -11.62 1.60 20.14
C ALA A 359 -10.65 1.55 21.33
N VAL A 360 -9.48 0.93 21.18
CA VAL A 360 -8.46 0.86 22.24
C VAL A 360 -7.85 2.23 22.53
N ILE A 361 -7.58 3.04 21.48
CA ILE A 361 -7.06 4.40 21.68
C ILE A 361 -8.12 5.29 22.32
N ASP A 362 -9.38 5.17 21.91
CA ASP A 362 -10.49 5.95 22.46
C ASP A 362 -10.71 5.66 23.95
N GLY A 363 -10.76 4.37 24.33
CA GLY A 363 -10.99 3.95 25.71
C GLY A 363 -9.79 4.06 26.65
N GLY A 364 -8.55 3.99 26.14
CA GLY A 364 -7.35 3.87 26.98
C GLY A 364 -6.15 4.72 26.54
N GLY A 365 -6.29 5.47 25.45
CA GLY A 365 -5.21 6.25 24.85
C GLY A 365 -4.21 5.42 24.03
N THR A 366 -3.13 6.07 23.62
CA THR A 366 -2.15 5.47 22.70
C THR A 366 -1.26 4.40 23.36
N ARG A 367 -1.05 4.46 24.69
CA ARG A 367 -0.20 3.49 25.41
C ARG A 367 -0.70 2.05 25.31
N PRO A 368 -1.95 1.72 25.71
CA PRO A 368 -2.48 0.36 25.53
C PRO A 368 -2.58 -0.05 24.06
N ALA A 369 -2.85 0.87 23.14
CA ALA A 369 -2.85 0.60 21.70
C ALA A 369 -1.46 0.17 21.17
N GLY A 370 -0.38 0.63 21.79
CA GLY A 370 0.98 0.19 21.51
C GLY A 370 1.14 -1.34 21.62
N TRP A 371 0.40 -2.02 22.50
CA TRP A 371 0.45 -3.48 22.62
C TRP A 371 -0.12 -4.22 21.40
N LEU A 372 -1.09 -3.64 20.68
CA LEU A 372 -1.55 -4.19 19.41
C LEU A 372 -0.44 -4.13 18.35
N VAL A 373 0.30 -3.03 18.33
CA VAL A 373 1.46 -2.88 17.43
C VAL A 373 2.57 -3.88 17.81
N VAL A 374 2.85 -4.05 19.11
CA VAL A 374 3.79 -5.09 19.60
C VAL A 374 3.34 -6.47 19.14
N ALA A 375 2.08 -6.81 19.32
CA ALA A 375 1.55 -8.13 18.97
C ALA A 375 1.71 -8.43 17.47
N THR A 376 1.29 -7.52 16.60
CA THR A 376 1.40 -7.71 15.13
C THR A 376 2.86 -7.74 14.68
N ALA A 377 3.73 -6.88 15.24
CA ALA A 377 5.15 -6.83 14.93
C ALA A 377 5.90 -8.10 15.37
N VAL A 378 5.63 -8.59 16.59
CA VAL A 378 6.23 -9.82 17.13
C VAL A 378 5.75 -11.04 16.34
N LEU A 379 4.44 -11.12 16.02
CA LEU A 379 3.91 -12.22 15.20
C LEU A 379 4.54 -12.22 13.79
N THR A 380 4.70 -11.05 13.18
CA THR A 380 5.44 -10.91 11.92
C THR A 380 6.85 -11.47 12.04
N GLY A 381 7.58 -11.07 13.08
CA GLY A 381 8.94 -11.53 13.34
C GLY A 381 9.04 -13.04 13.60
N VAL A 382 8.13 -13.61 14.38
CA VAL A 382 8.06 -15.06 14.65
C VAL A 382 7.84 -15.86 13.37
N LEU A 383 6.93 -15.42 12.51
CA LEU A 383 6.69 -16.05 11.21
C LEU A 383 7.92 -15.95 10.29
N LEU A 384 8.59 -14.78 10.25
CA LEU A 384 9.84 -14.61 9.50
C LEU A 384 10.93 -15.59 9.96
N VAL A 385 11.15 -15.73 11.29
CA VAL A 385 12.11 -16.70 11.84
C VAL A 385 11.71 -18.13 11.47
N GLY A 386 10.40 -18.45 11.54
CA GLY A 386 9.87 -19.76 11.15
C GLY A 386 10.13 -20.08 9.67
N LEU A 387 9.90 -19.13 8.77
CA LEU A 387 10.15 -19.25 7.34
C LEU A 387 11.65 -19.39 7.04
N ALA A 388 12.51 -18.56 7.64
CA ALA A 388 13.96 -18.64 7.47
C ALA A 388 14.53 -19.98 7.93
N ARG A 389 14.00 -20.56 9.02
CA ARG A 389 14.38 -21.91 9.49
C ARG A 389 13.94 -23.03 8.51
N ARG A 390 12.78 -22.85 7.85
CA ARG A 390 12.30 -23.81 6.84
C ARG A 390 13.16 -23.77 5.57
N SER A 391 13.51 -22.58 5.10
CA SER A 391 14.37 -22.38 3.93
C SER A 391 15.80 -22.90 4.14
N ALA A 392 16.27 -22.98 5.39
CA ALA A 392 17.56 -23.58 5.73
C ALA A 392 17.56 -25.14 5.72
N ARG A 393 16.38 -25.79 5.58
CA ARG A 393 16.27 -27.25 5.41
C ARG A 393 16.24 -27.59 3.93
N PRO A 394 16.86 -28.73 3.49
CA PRO A 394 16.86 -29.11 2.08
C PRO A 394 15.44 -29.26 1.52
N ALA A 395 15.23 -28.76 0.31
CA ALA A 395 13.94 -28.59 -0.34
C ALA A 395 13.12 -29.89 -0.41
N ARG A 396 11.87 -29.83 0.06
CA ARG A 396 10.82 -30.75 -0.39
C ARG A 396 10.23 -30.18 -1.69
N SER A 397 9.99 -31.09 -2.64
CA SER A 397 9.53 -30.85 -4.02
C SER A 397 8.52 -29.69 -4.19
N ALA A 398 8.73 -28.93 -5.27
CA ALA A 398 7.87 -27.85 -5.74
C ALA A 398 6.39 -28.27 -5.88
N VAL A 399 5.49 -27.31 -5.66
CA VAL A 399 4.04 -27.45 -5.93
C VAL A 399 3.90 -27.87 -7.41
N SER A 400 3.20 -28.98 -7.67
CA SER A 400 2.86 -29.44 -9.00
C SER A 400 2.06 -28.37 -9.76
N GLU A 401 2.33 -28.21 -11.06
CA GLU A 401 1.55 -27.33 -11.93
C GLU A 401 0.05 -27.60 -11.77
N PRO A 402 -0.78 -26.55 -11.62
CA PRO A 402 -2.23 -26.73 -11.52
C PRO A 402 -2.79 -27.28 -12.82
N ALA A 403 -3.67 -28.28 -12.72
CA ALA A 403 -4.43 -28.83 -13.86
C ALA A 403 -5.15 -27.72 -14.62
N ALA A 404 -5.28 -27.87 -15.94
CA ALA A 404 -5.94 -26.89 -16.81
C ALA A 404 -7.35 -26.58 -16.31
N CYS A 405 -7.81 -25.35 -16.54
CA CYS A 405 -9.12 -24.85 -16.04
C CYS A 405 -10.32 -25.75 -16.35
N ASP A 406 -10.29 -26.49 -17.46
CA ASP A 406 -11.36 -27.40 -17.86
C ASP A 406 -11.48 -28.65 -16.93
N GLU A 407 -10.37 -29.14 -16.36
CA GLU A 407 -10.41 -30.26 -15.41
C GLU A 407 -10.91 -29.84 -14.04
N ALA A 408 -10.56 -28.63 -13.58
CA ALA A 408 -11.04 -28.10 -12.29
C ALA A 408 -12.55 -27.78 -12.32
N ALA A 409 -13.08 -27.38 -13.47
CA ALA A 409 -14.51 -27.16 -13.66
C ALA A 409 -15.29 -28.48 -13.71
N ALA A 410 -14.72 -29.53 -14.25
CA ALA A 410 -15.32 -30.88 -14.31
C ALA A 410 -15.38 -31.55 -12.92
N GLU A 411 -14.38 -31.40 -12.06
CA GLU A 411 -14.37 -31.91 -10.68
C GLU A 411 -15.46 -31.25 -9.82
N LEU A 412 -15.75 -29.95 -10.01
CA LEU A 412 -16.80 -29.23 -9.26
C LEU A 412 -18.22 -29.58 -9.72
N VAL A 413 -18.39 -30.07 -10.96
CA VAL A 413 -19.67 -30.52 -11.52
C VAL A 413 -19.93 -32.01 -11.21
N GLY A 414 -18.89 -32.82 -11.06
CA GLY A 414 -19.00 -34.23 -10.73
C GLY A 414 -19.17 -34.57 -9.25
N ALA A 415 -19.11 -33.58 -8.36
CA ALA A 415 -19.26 -33.72 -6.90
C ALA A 415 -20.65 -33.30 -6.37
N ARG A 416 -21.68 -33.31 -7.24
CA ARG A 416 -23.09 -33.11 -6.85
C ARG A 416 -23.92 -34.36 -7.05
#